data_2a1be2fc36ad593558f410c768de4117
#
_entry.id   2a1be2fc36ad593558f410c768de4117
#
_cell.length_a   1.000
_cell.length_b   1.000
_cell.length_c   1.000
_cell.angle_alpha   90.00
_cell.angle_beta   90.00
_cell.angle_gamma   90.00
#
_symmetry.space_group_name_H-M   'P 1'
#
loop_
_entity.id
_entity.type
_entity.pdbx_description
1 polymer ?
#
loop_
_entity_poly.entity_id
_entity_poly.type
_entity_poly.pdbx_seq_one_letter_code
_entity_poly.pdbx_strand_id
1 'polypeptide(L)'
;MNSNQGVDHLMLDQLKQNNRTWAEGKLAVDPGFFKRLVGQQRPEYLWIGCSDSRVPANEIVGLDPGEMFVHRNVANLAPPQDANYLSVLQFAVDVLKVKHVLVVGHYGCGGIAAAVDGERRGLVDHWLHPIREVAHDHKDELAAYTDDRERLNRLCELNVIRQVRNVASDVFVQDAWARGQPLAVHGWVYSLSSGLITDLNVTVTGGPVSTG
;
A
#
# COMPACT_ATOMS: atom_id res chain seq x y z
N MET A 1 12.47 -39.43 19.72
CA MET A 1 13.29 -38.26 19.98
C MET A 1 12.55 -37.06 19.36
N ASN A 2 11.81 -36.32 20.18
CA ASN A 2 11.02 -35.21 19.74
C ASN A 2 11.92 -33.96 19.58
N SER A 3 12.32 -33.65 18.38
CA SER A 3 12.83 -32.32 18.05
C SER A 3 11.66 -31.40 17.71
N ASN A 4 10.89 -31.01 18.71
CA ASN A 4 10.01 -29.88 18.62
C ASN A 4 10.94 -28.66 18.66
N GLN A 5 11.34 -28.14 17.50
CA GLN A 5 11.99 -26.84 17.40
C GLN A 5 10.93 -25.82 17.76
N GLY A 6 10.82 -25.56 19.05
CA GLY A 6 9.94 -24.53 19.57
C GLY A 6 10.27 -23.21 18.91
N VAL A 7 9.25 -22.50 18.47
CA VAL A 7 9.33 -21.08 18.15
C VAL A 7 10.18 -20.42 19.25
N ASP A 8 11.21 -19.69 18.87
CA ASP A 8 12.17 -19.12 19.81
C ASP A 8 11.48 -18.08 20.71
N HIS A 9 11.04 -18.52 21.89
CA HIS A 9 10.36 -17.67 22.87
C HIS A 9 11.22 -16.48 23.31
N LEU A 10 12.53 -16.61 23.32
CA LEU A 10 13.46 -15.53 23.66
C LEU A 10 13.36 -14.37 22.66
N MET A 11 13.18 -14.69 21.37
CA MET A 11 13.01 -13.68 20.33
C MET A 11 11.70 -12.91 20.50
N LEU A 12 10.61 -13.59 20.86
CA LEU A 12 9.31 -12.95 21.12
C LEU A 12 9.33 -12.08 22.39
N ASP A 13 10.05 -12.51 23.44
CA ASP A 13 10.21 -11.72 24.65
C ASP A 13 11.04 -10.46 24.40
N GLN A 14 12.05 -10.54 23.53
CA GLN A 14 12.77 -9.36 23.07
C GLN A 14 11.86 -8.36 22.35
N LEU A 15 10.94 -8.82 21.49
CA LEU A 15 9.97 -7.91 20.83
C LEU A 15 9.07 -7.20 21.84
N LYS A 16 8.61 -7.90 22.89
CA LYS A 16 7.82 -7.28 23.97
C LYS A 16 8.64 -6.25 24.75
N GLN A 17 9.92 -6.53 24.99
CA GLN A 17 10.83 -5.59 25.65
C GLN A 17 11.07 -4.36 24.77
N ASN A 18 11.30 -4.54 23.47
CA ASN A 18 11.43 -3.44 22.51
C ASN A 18 10.19 -2.55 22.50
N ASN A 19 8.99 -3.16 22.56
CA ASN A 19 7.73 -2.40 22.65
C ASN A 19 7.64 -1.57 23.93
N ARG A 20 8.05 -2.10 25.10
CA ARG A 20 8.10 -1.33 26.36
C ARG A 20 9.02 -0.15 26.23
N THR A 21 10.25 -0.36 25.77
CA THR A 21 11.25 0.69 25.56
C THR A 21 10.75 1.77 24.60
N TRP A 22 10.09 1.37 23.50
CA TRP A 22 9.48 2.31 22.57
C TRP A 22 8.37 3.14 23.24
N ALA A 23 7.48 2.49 24.00
CA ALA A 23 6.38 3.17 24.68
C ALA A 23 6.90 4.16 25.75
N GLU A 24 7.88 3.76 26.55
CA GLU A 24 8.54 4.60 27.53
C GLU A 24 9.24 5.79 26.88
N GLY A 25 9.92 5.56 25.73
CA GLY A 25 10.55 6.63 24.95
C GLY A 25 9.55 7.66 24.43
N LYS A 26 8.39 7.22 23.93
CA LYS A 26 7.30 8.12 23.50
C LYS A 26 6.76 8.95 24.67
N LEU A 27 6.54 8.35 25.83
CA LEU A 27 6.06 9.04 27.02
C LEU A 27 7.09 10.00 27.63
N ALA A 28 8.38 9.69 27.50
CA ALA A 28 9.45 10.58 27.97
C ALA A 28 9.50 11.89 27.17
N VAL A 29 9.21 11.82 25.85
CA VAL A 29 9.13 13.00 24.98
C VAL A 29 7.79 13.72 25.11
N ASP A 30 6.71 12.96 25.22
CA ASP A 30 5.34 13.48 25.28
C ASP A 30 4.47 12.63 26.21
N PRO A 31 4.28 13.04 27.48
CA PRO A 31 3.47 12.29 28.44
C PRO A 31 2.00 12.09 28.03
N GLY A 32 1.51 12.90 27.09
CA GLY A 32 0.13 12.84 26.57
C GLY A 32 -0.04 11.95 25.32
N PHE A 33 1.04 11.39 24.77
CA PHE A 33 1.05 10.71 23.48
C PHE A 33 -0.08 9.66 23.34
N PHE A 34 -0.08 8.64 24.16
CA PHE A 34 -1.09 7.58 24.09
C PHE A 34 -2.49 8.05 24.48
N LYS A 35 -2.59 9.01 25.39
CA LYS A 35 -3.90 9.55 25.80
C LYS A 35 -4.63 10.22 24.62
N ARG A 36 -3.90 10.90 23.73
CA ARG A 36 -4.49 11.48 22.51
C ARG A 36 -4.95 10.39 21.55
N LEU A 37 -4.17 9.32 21.38
CA LEU A 37 -4.51 8.21 20.48
C LEU A 37 -5.78 7.44 20.90
N VAL A 38 -6.02 7.28 22.20
CA VAL A 38 -7.23 6.61 22.71
C VAL A 38 -8.50 7.37 22.32
N GLY A 39 -8.46 8.68 22.33
CA GLY A 39 -9.64 9.53 22.10
C GLY A 39 -9.92 9.88 20.64
N GLN A 40 -9.02 9.50 19.68
CA GLN A 40 -9.13 10.06 18.34
C GLN A 40 -8.51 9.14 17.28
N GLN A 41 -9.35 8.77 16.30
CA GLN A 41 -8.92 8.20 15.03
C GLN A 41 -9.41 9.13 13.91
N ARG A 42 -8.54 10.03 13.47
CA ARG A 42 -8.84 11.01 12.41
C ARG A 42 -7.69 11.10 11.41
N PRO A 43 -7.34 9.99 10.75
CA PRO A 43 -6.30 10.00 9.72
C PRO A 43 -6.75 10.85 8.54
N GLU A 44 -5.84 11.62 7.97
CA GLU A 44 -6.08 12.35 6.73
C GLU A 44 -5.78 11.48 5.50
N TYR A 45 -5.07 10.37 5.68
CA TYR A 45 -4.54 9.53 4.62
C TYR A 45 -5.02 8.07 4.75
N LEU A 46 -5.35 7.45 3.60
CA LEU A 46 -5.36 6.00 3.43
C LEU A 46 -4.15 5.60 2.59
N TRP A 47 -3.31 4.73 3.12
CA TRP A 47 -2.20 4.12 2.39
C TRP A 47 -2.60 2.72 1.91
N ILE A 48 -2.49 2.46 0.60
CA ILE A 48 -2.65 1.14 -0.02
C ILE A 48 -1.28 0.73 -0.54
N GLY A 49 -0.59 -0.16 0.18
CA GLY A 49 0.79 -0.50 -0.09
C GLY A 49 1.09 -1.99 -0.13
N CYS A 50 2.34 -2.31 -0.48
CA CYS A 50 2.81 -3.69 -0.48
C CYS A 50 3.01 -4.24 0.93
N SER A 51 2.78 -5.57 1.11
CA SER A 51 3.09 -6.30 2.34
C SER A 51 4.59 -6.47 2.58
N ASP A 52 5.46 -6.04 1.65
CA ASP A 52 6.92 -6.14 1.78
C ASP A 52 7.39 -5.50 3.09
N SER A 53 8.13 -6.28 3.89
CA SER A 53 8.58 -5.87 5.22
C SER A 53 9.53 -4.67 5.24
N ARG A 54 10.11 -4.34 4.08
CA ARG A 54 11.03 -3.21 3.89
C ARG A 54 10.31 -1.88 3.61
N VAL A 55 8.96 -1.87 3.58
CA VAL A 55 8.14 -0.70 3.25
C VAL A 55 7.23 -0.34 4.44
N PRO A 56 7.76 0.27 5.52
CA PRO A 56 6.98 0.68 6.67
C PRO A 56 6.29 2.04 6.40
N ALA A 57 4.99 2.01 6.10
CA ALA A 57 4.23 3.15 5.58
C ALA A 57 4.41 4.47 6.37
N ASN A 58 4.13 4.44 7.68
CA ASN A 58 4.23 5.64 8.53
C ASN A 58 5.66 6.19 8.64
N GLU A 59 6.64 5.29 8.74
CA GLU A 59 8.04 5.65 8.91
C GLU A 59 8.59 6.35 7.67
N ILE A 60 8.25 5.85 6.47
CA ILE A 60 8.72 6.41 5.19
C ILE A 60 8.30 7.87 5.01
N VAL A 61 7.11 8.25 5.50
CA VAL A 61 6.57 9.62 5.34
C VAL A 61 6.61 10.44 6.63
N GLY A 62 7.23 9.90 7.69
CA GLY A 62 7.42 10.63 8.94
C GLY A 62 6.14 10.93 9.72
N LEU A 63 5.11 10.08 9.58
CA LEU A 63 3.84 10.23 10.29
C LEU A 63 3.81 9.42 11.58
N ASP A 64 3.24 10.00 12.63
CA ASP A 64 3.01 9.31 13.90
C ASP A 64 1.82 8.32 13.80
N PRO A 65 1.71 7.37 14.74
CA PRO A 65 0.51 6.53 14.88
C PRO A 65 -0.76 7.36 14.97
N GLY A 66 -1.81 6.93 14.25
CA GLY A 66 -3.12 7.60 14.22
C GLY A 66 -3.33 8.56 13.05
N GLU A 67 -2.27 9.00 12.37
CA GLU A 67 -2.35 9.96 11.27
C GLU A 67 -2.64 9.33 9.90
N MET A 68 -2.39 8.03 9.77
CA MET A 68 -2.58 7.27 8.53
C MET A 68 -3.35 5.97 8.78
N PHE A 69 -4.37 5.72 7.98
CA PHE A 69 -5.05 4.42 7.89
C PHE A 69 -4.33 3.57 6.86
N VAL A 70 -4.02 2.31 7.17
CA VAL A 70 -3.10 1.50 6.33
C VAL A 70 -3.75 0.21 5.89
N HIS A 71 -3.78 -0.02 4.58
CA HIS A 71 -4.07 -1.31 3.96
C HIS A 71 -2.83 -1.86 3.26
N ARG A 72 -2.54 -3.15 3.46
CA ARG A 72 -1.37 -3.80 2.84
C ARG A 72 -1.73 -5.17 2.31
N ASN A 73 -1.27 -5.45 1.09
CA ASN A 73 -1.37 -6.76 0.45
C ASN A 73 -0.17 -7.01 -0.47
N VAL A 74 -0.03 -8.23 -1.02
CA VAL A 74 1.05 -8.51 -1.97
C VAL A 74 0.89 -7.64 -3.21
N ALA A 75 1.91 -6.84 -3.53
CA ALA A 75 1.99 -5.95 -4.68
C ALA A 75 0.98 -4.78 -4.71
N ASN A 76 0.55 -4.28 -3.56
CA ASN A 76 -0.29 -3.07 -3.43
C ASN A 76 -1.51 -3.01 -4.37
N LEU A 77 -2.18 -4.15 -4.53
CA LEU A 77 -3.36 -4.25 -5.41
C LEU A 77 -4.60 -3.63 -4.77
N ALA A 78 -5.48 -3.08 -5.61
CA ALA A 78 -6.80 -2.57 -5.27
C ALA A 78 -7.86 -3.22 -6.19
N PRO A 79 -8.10 -4.54 -6.05
CA PRO A 79 -9.02 -5.25 -6.94
C PRO A 79 -10.47 -4.95 -6.54
N PRO A 80 -11.34 -4.59 -7.49
CA PRO A 80 -12.72 -4.18 -7.20
C PRO A 80 -13.63 -5.32 -6.70
N GLN A 81 -13.12 -6.55 -6.62
CA GLN A 81 -13.85 -7.72 -6.11
C GLN A 81 -13.34 -8.19 -4.72
N ASP A 82 -12.28 -7.58 -4.19
CA ASP A 82 -11.72 -7.97 -2.90
C ASP A 82 -12.47 -7.29 -1.74
N ALA A 83 -13.28 -8.06 -1.03
CA ALA A 83 -14.05 -7.56 0.10
C ALA A 83 -13.19 -6.94 1.22
N ASN A 84 -11.95 -7.41 1.40
CA ASN A 84 -11.05 -6.84 2.39
C ASN A 84 -10.60 -5.41 1.99
N TYR A 85 -10.12 -5.26 0.75
CA TYR A 85 -9.78 -3.94 0.21
C TYR A 85 -10.99 -2.99 0.23
N LEU A 86 -12.15 -3.44 -0.27
CA LEU A 86 -13.37 -2.64 -0.32
C LEU A 86 -13.84 -2.19 1.07
N SER A 87 -13.77 -3.05 2.08
CA SER A 87 -14.13 -2.71 3.46
C SER A 87 -13.21 -1.62 4.03
N VAL A 88 -11.92 -1.69 3.76
CA VAL A 88 -10.95 -0.68 4.19
C VAL A 88 -11.19 0.64 3.46
N LEU A 89 -11.41 0.60 2.14
CA LEU A 89 -11.68 1.80 1.34
C LEU A 89 -12.97 2.48 1.81
N GLN A 90 -14.07 1.74 1.96
CA GLN A 90 -15.33 2.27 2.44
C GLN A 90 -15.18 2.90 3.83
N PHE A 91 -14.54 2.20 4.77
CA PHE A 91 -14.35 2.72 6.11
C PHE A 91 -13.51 4.02 6.10
N ALA A 92 -12.44 4.06 5.32
CA ALA A 92 -11.61 5.25 5.17
C ALA A 92 -12.37 6.44 4.58
N VAL A 93 -13.15 6.21 3.51
CA VAL A 93 -13.84 7.27 2.76
C VAL A 93 -15.13 7.70 3.47
N ASP A 94 -15.95 6.74 3.93
CA ASP A 94 -17.28 7.04 4.46
C ASP A 94 -17.31 7.31 5.96
N VAL A 95 -16.45 6.65 6.73
CA VAL A 95 -16.44 6.77 8.19
C VAL A 95 -15.36 7.73 8.66
N LEU A 96 -14.10 7.49 8.27
CA LEU A 96 -12.96 8.31 8.70
C LEU A 96 -12.85 9.63 7.92
N LYS A 97 -13.45 9.72 6.73
CA LYS A 97 -13.43 10.90 5.88
C LYS A 97 -12.02 11.35 5.52
N VAL A 98 -11.16 10.39 5.16
CA VAL A 98 -9.81 10.70 4.68
C VAL A 98 -9.85 11.64 3.48
N LYS A 99 -8.83 12.48 3.35
CA LYS A 99 -8.71 13.45 2.25
C LYS A 99 -7.88 12.92 1.10
N HIS A 100 -7.00 11.96 1.38
CA HIS A 100 -6.05 11.43 0.42
C HIS A 100 -6.01 9.90 0.48
N VAL A 101 -6.11 9.24 -0.68
CA VAL A 101 -5.79 7.82 -0.86
C VAL A 101 -4.47 7.73 -1.62
N LEU A 102 -3.49 7.11 -1.01
CA LEU A 102 -2.14 6.94 -1.54
C LEU A 102 -1.96 5.49 -1.99
N VAL A 103 -1.91 5.25 -3.28
CA VAL A 103 -1.53 3.94 -3.83
C VAL A 103 -0.02 3.93 -3.99
N VAL A 104 0.67 3.10 -3.21
CA VAL A 104 2.12 3.14 -3.14
C VAL A 104 2.73 1.78 -3.45
N GLY A 105 3.35 1.70 -4.63
CA GLY A 105 4.22 0.61 -5.03
C GLY A 105 5.64 0.80 -4.54
N HIS A 106 6.51 -0.17 -4.83
CA HIS A 106 7.94 -0.02 -4.59
C HIS A 106 8.76 -0.74 -5.65
N TYR A 107 9.91 -0.21 -5.99
CA TYR A 107 10.84 -0.90 -6.88
C TYR A 107 11.42 -2.15 -6.22
N GLY A 108 11.71 -3.17 -7.03
CA GLY A 108 12.16 -4.47 -6.54
C GLY A 108 11.09 -5.27 -5.80
N CYS A 109 9.81 -5.07 -6.13
CA CYS A 109 8.69 -5.81 -5.56
C CYS A 109 8.72 -7.28 -6.01
N GLY A 110 8.80 -8.20 -5.04
CA GLY A 110 8.78 -9.65 -5.31
C GLY A 110 7.47 -10.13 -5.94
N GLY A 111 6.33 -9.50 -5.62
CA GLY A 111 5.04 -9.82 -6.22
C GLY A 111 4.97 -9.42 -7.70
N ILE A 112 5.55 -8.27 -8.07
CA ILE A 112 5.63 -7.84 -9.48
C ILE A 112 6.52 -8.81 -10.27
N ALA A 113 7.70 -9.19 -9.76
CA ALA A 113 8.57 -10.16 -10.40
C ALA A 113 7.87 -11.52 -10.56
N ALA A 114 7.26 -12.02 -9.49
CA ALA A 114 6.53 -13.30 -9.48
C ALA A 114 5.34 -13.34 -10.45
N ALA A 115 4.75 -12.20 -10.77
CA ALA A 115 3.65 -12.15 -11.74
C ALA A 115 4.08 -12.53 -13.16
N VAL A 116 5.35 -12.29 -13.54
CA VAL A 116 5.83 -12.39 -14.93
C VAL A 116 7.00 -13.34 -15.16
N ASP A 117 7.51 -14.02 -14.12
CA ASP A 117 8.64 -14.95 -14.24
C ASP A 117 8.24 -16.35 -14.78
N GLY A 118 6.95 -16.63 -14.90
CA GLY A 118 6.43 -17.89 -15.45
C GLY A 118 6.40 -19.07 -14.47
N GLU A 119 6.85 -18.88 -13.23
CA GLU A 119 6.81 -19.96 -12.22
C GLU A 119 5.40 -20.09 -11.61
N ARG A 120 5.08 -21.32 -11.17
CA ARG A 120 3.79 -21.63 -10.53
C ARG A 120 3.95 -21.68 -9.01
N ARG A 121 3.15 -20.86 -8.29
CA ARG A 121 3.17 -20.70 -6.84
C ARG A 121 1.83 -20.98 -6.16
N GLY A 122 0.83 -21.44 -6.91
CA GLY A 122 -0.50 -21.76 -6.38
C GLY A 122 -1.41 -20.52 -6.22
N LEU A 123 -1.98 -20.33 -5.02
CA LEU A 123 -2.99 -19.29 -4.81
C LEU A 123 -2.48 -17.88 -5.12
N VAL A 124 -1.22 -17.59 -4.86
CA VAL A 124 -0.65 -16.27 -5.14
C VAL A 124 -0.62 -15.93 -6.64
N ASP A 125 -0.57 -16.95 -7.51
CA ASP A 125 -0.65 -16.74 -8.97
C ASP A 125 -2.01 -16.20 -9.39
N HIS A 126 -3.08 -16.62 -8.71
CA HIS A 126 -4.43 -16.08 -8.93
C HIS A 126 -4.50 -14.63 -8.47
N TRP A 127 -3.95 -14.33 -7.30
CA TRP A 127 -3.88 -12.96 -6.77
C TRP A 127 -3.12 -12.01 -7.69
N LEU A 128 -2.02 -12.46 -8.28
CA LEU A 128 -1.16 -11.65 -9.16
C LEU A 128 -1.65 -11.55 -10.60
N HIS A 129 -2.79 -12.20 -10.95
CA HIS A 129 -3.33 -12.17 -12.31
C HIS A 129 -3.54 -10.74 -12.86
N PRO A 130 -4.06 -9.75 -12.10
CA PRO A 130 -4.20 -8.38 -12.59
C PRO A 130 -2.90 -7.73 -13.02
N ILE A 131 -1.75 -8.12 -12.44
CA ILE A 131 -0.44 -7.61 -12.84
C ILE A 131 -0.03 -8.20 -14.20
N ARG A 132 -0.36 -9.47 -14.46
CA ARG A 132 -0.14 -10.08 -15.78
C ARG A 132 -0.96 -9.40 -16.88
N GLU A 133 -2.19 -8.99 -16.56
CA GLU A 133 -3.00 -8.18 -17.48
C GLU A 133 -2.34 -6.84 -17.78
N VAL A 134 -1.85 -6.12 -16.75
CA VAL A 134 -1.09 -4.88 -16.94
C VAL A 134 0.14 -5.10 -17.83
N ALA A 135 0.90 -6.18 -17.57
CA ALA A 135 2.09 -6.50 -18.37
C ALA A 135 1.72 -6.84 -19.84
N HIS A 136 0.59 -7.51 -20.07
CA HIS A 136 0.08 -7.81 -21.40
C HIS A 136 -0.38 -6.54 -22.14
N ASP A 137 -1.14 -5.66 -21.48
CA ASP A 137 -1.64 -4.42 -22.05
C ASP A 137 -0.48 -3.47 -22.47
N HIS A 138 0.65 -3.55 -21.76
CA HIS A 138 1.86 -2.72 -22.00
C HIS A 138 3.04 -3.51 -22.57
N LYS A 139 2.78 -4.65 -23.24
CA LYS A 139 3.85 -5.56 -23.72
C LYS A 139 4.87 -4.88 -24.62
N ASP A 140 4.43 -4.02 -25.52
CA ASP A 140 5.31 -3.34 -26.48
C ASP A 140 6.20 -2.29 -25.80
N GLU A 141 5.65 -1.56 -24.83
CA GLU A 141 6.41 -0.63 -23.98
C GLU A 141 7.45 -1.39 -23.13
N LEU A 142 7.04 -2.47 -22.49
CA LEU A 142 7.92 -3.28 -21.64
C LEU A 142 9.02 -4.01 -22.45
N ALA A 143 8.74 -4.39 -23.69
CA ALA A 143 9.71 -5.02 -24.58
C ALA A 143 10.82 -4.06 -25.03
N ALA A 144 10.64 -2.75 -24.92
CA ALA A 144 11.67 -1.76 -25.27
C ALA A 144 12.81 -1.69 -24.23
N TYR A 145 12.60 -2.22 -23.02
CA TYR A 145 13.63 -2.27 -21.97
C TYR A 145 14.54 -3.47 -22.17
N THR A 146 15.84 -3.22 -22.27
CA THR A 146 16.88 -4.27 -22.38
C THR A 146 17.36 -4.78 -21.01
N ASP A 147 17.22 -3.97 -19.98
CA ASP A 147 17.53 -4.34 -18.58
C ASP A 147 16.27 -4.83 -17.89
N ASP A 148 16.32 -6.06 -17.35
CA ASP A 148 15.19 -6.71 -16.68
C ASP A 148 14.74 -5.95 -15.42
N ARG A 149 15.66 -5.32 -14.71
CA ARG A 149 15.35 -4.55 -13.51
C ARG A 149 14.60 -3.26 -13.89
N GLU A 150 15.02 -2.57 -14.94
CA GLU A 150 14.31 -1.39 -15.43
C GLU A 150 12.92 -1.75 -15.95
N ARG A 151 12.79 -2.86 -16.67
CA ARG A 151 11.51 -3.39 -17.12
C ARG A 151 10.57 -3.70 -15.96
N LEU A 152 11.04 -4.37 -14.89
CA LEU A 152 10.26 -4.66 -13.70
C LEU A 152 9.92 -3.39 -12.92
N ASN A 153 10.82 -2.43 -12.85
CA ASN A 153 10.55 -1.13 -12.23
C ASN A 153 9.43 -0.40 -12.98
N ARG A 154 9.46 -0.41 -14.31
CA ARG A 154 8.38 0.16 -15.11
C ARG A 154 7.05 -0.56 -14.89
N LEU A 155 7.06 -1.87 -14.77
CA LEU A 155 5.85 -2.64 -14.43
C LEU A 155 5.32 -2.30 -13.04
N CYS A 156 6.18 -2.00 -12.05
CA CYS A 156 5.74 -1.47 -10.74
C CYS A 156 4.97 -0.16 -10.91
N GLU A 157 5.47 0.77 -11.72
CA GLU A 157 4.81 2.05 -11.99
C GLU A 157 3.45 1.86 -12.70
N LEU A 158 3.42 1.04 -13.75
CA LEU A 158 2.20 0.72 -14.49
C LEU A 158 1.14 0.05 -13.60
N ASN A 159 1.57 -0.83 -12.68
CA ASN A 159 0.69 -1.41 -11.68
C ASN A 159 0.10 -0.33 -10.78
N VAL A 160 0.90 0.59 -10.24
CA VAL A 160 0.39 1.70 -9.43
C VAL A 160 -0.64 2.52 -10.20
N ILE A 161 -0.34 2.89 -11.45
CA ILE A 161 -1.26 3.64 -12.32
C ILE A 161 -2.60 2.90 -12.49
N ARG A 162 -2.56 1.58 -12.72
CA ARG A 162 -3.77 0.75 -12.80
C ARG A 162 -4.55 0.77 -11.49
N GLN A 163 -3.88 0.63 -10.34
CA GLN A 163 -4.55 0.61 -9.05
C GLN A 163 -5.13 1.99 -8.68
N VAL A 164 -4.49 3.10 -9.05
CA VAL A 164 -5.07 4.45 -8.92
C VAL A 164 -6.40 4.55 -9.70
N ARG A 165 -6.44 4.03 -10.92
CA ARG A 165 -7.68 3.99 -11.73
C ARG A 165 -8.75 3.13 -11.08
N ASN A 166 -8.39 1.95 -10.55
CA ASN A 166 -9.32 1.09 -9.83
C ASN A 166 -9.94 1.80 -8.64
N VAL A 167 -9.10 2.42 -7.77
CA VAL A 167 -9.57 3.18 -6.60
C VAL A 167 -10.45 4.35 -7.03
N ALA A 168 -10.02 5.13 -8.02
CA ALA A 168 -10.77 6.29 -8.49
C ALA A 168 -12.14 5.91 -9.11
N SER A 169 -12.23 4.73 -9.71
CA SER A 169 -13.49 4.22 -10.31
C SER A 169 -14.41 3.52 -9.31
N ASP A 170 -13.94 3.31 -8.07
CA ASP A 170 -14.73 2.63 -7.05
C ASP A 170 -15.94 3.45 -6.62
N VAL A 171 -17.07 2.78 -6.37
CA VAL A 171 -18.33 3.43 -6.01
C VAL A 171 -18.21 4.33 -4.78
N PHE A 172 -17.45 3.93 -3.77
CA PHE A 172 -17.27 4.72 -2.54
C PHE A 172 -16.54 6.04 -2.82
N VAL A 173 -15.58 6.04 -3.74
CA VAL A 173 -14.84 7.23 -4.16
C VAL A 173 -15.71 8.11 -5.05
N GLN A 174 -16.42 7.52 -6.02
CA GLN A 174 -17.34 8.25 -6.91
C GLN A 174 -18.47 8.91 -6.11
N ASP A 175 -19.06 8.22 -5.15
CA ASP A 175 -20.11 8.75 -4.28
C ASP A 175 -19.55 9.85 -3.35
N ALA A 176 -18.30 9.74 -2.88
CA ALA A 176 -17.64 10.78 -2.11
C ALA A 176 -17.52 12.08 -2.94
N TRP A 177 -17.09 11.97 -4.17
CA TRP A 177 -17.01 13.11 -5.09
C TRP A 177 -18.38 13.68 -5.44
N ALA A 178 -19.37 12.83 -5.70
CA ALA A 178 -20.75 13.26 -6.02
C ALA A 178 -21.37 14.07 -4.87
N ARG A 179 -21.05 13.76 -3.60
CA ARG A 179 -21.52 14.54 -2.43
C ARG A 179 -20.62 15.73 -2.06
N GLY A 180 -19.63 16.05 -2.92
CA GLY A 180 -18.72 17.20 -2.71
C GLY A 180 -17.67 16.97 -1.60
N GLN A 181 -17.40 15.72 -1.19
CA GLN A 181 -16.36 15.41 -0.22
C GLN A 181 -14.98 15.63 -0.84
N PRO A 182 -14.08 16.43 -0.21
CA PRO A 182 -12.72 16.57 -0.69
C PRO A 182 -11.97 15.25 -0.54
N LEU A 183 -11.62 14.65 -1.68
CA LEU A 183 -10.89 13.40 -1.75
C LEU A 183 -10.01 13.39 -3.01
N ALA A 184 -8.75 13.01 -2.85
CA ALA A 184 -7.80 12.83 -3.94
C ALA A 184 -7.16 11.43 -3.88
N VAL A 185 -6.95 10.81 -5.04
CA VAL A 185 -6.26 9.51 -5.18
C VAL A 185 -4.94 9.76 -5.86
N HIS A 186 -3.84 9.30 -5.26
CA HIS A 186 -2.47 9.54 -5.73
C HIS A 186 -1.75 8.22 -6.04
N GLY A 187 -0.78 8.26 -6.95
CA GLY A 187 0.06 7.11 -7.30
C GLY A 187 1.54 7.43 -7.07
N TRP A 188 2.18 6.70 -6.16
CA TRP A 188 3.58 6.85 -5.80
C TRP A 188 4.35 5.54 -5.90
N VAL A 189 5.67 5.64 -6.10
CA VAL A 189 6.58 4.49 -6.01
C VAL A 189 7.73 4.80 -5.06
N TYR A 190 7.96 3.90 -4.10
CA TYR A 190 9.06 4.00 -3.15
C TYR A 190 10.29 3.25 -3.65
N SER A 191 11.44 3.85 -3.55
CA SER A 191 12.72 3.24 -3.90
C SER A 191 13.43 2.70 -2.66
N LEU A 192 13.58 1.38 -2.58
CA LEU A 192 14.35 0.71 -1.51
C LEU A 192 15.83 1.09 -1.51
N SER A 193 16.37 1.53 -2.66
CA SER A 193 17.80 1.86 -2.78
C SER A 193 18.13 3.28 -2.32
N SER A 194 17.19 4.21 -2.43
CA SER A 194 17.41 5.62 -2.06
C SER A 194 16.61 6.07 -0.84
N GLY A 195 15.56 5.30 -0.45
CA GLY A 195 14.62 5.73 0.58
C GLY A 195 13.66 6.84 0.13
N LEU A 196 13.60 7.15 -1.17
CA LEU A 196 12.79 8.25 -1.69
C LEU A 196 11.51 7.76 -2.38
N ILE A 197 10.47 8.58 -2.30
CA ILE A 197 9.22 8.43 -3.04
C ILE A 197 9.32 9.22 -4.34
N THR A 198 8.87 8.61 -5.44
CA THR A 198 8.61 9.25 -6.72
C THR A 198 7.10 9.39 -6.91
N ASP A 199 6.61 10.60 -7.10
CA ASP A 199 5.23 10.85 -7.54
C ASP A 199 5.13 10.56 -9.04
N LEU A 200 4.17 9.69 -9.42
CA LEU A 200 3.94 9.34 -10.83
C LEU A 200 3.10 10.40 -11.58
N ASN A 201 2.67 11.47 -10.90
CA ASN A 201 1.83 12.53 -11.45
C ASN A 201 0.50 12.03 -12.04
N VAL A 202 -0.09 11.03 -11.39
CA VAL A 202 -1.37 10.40 -11.79
C VAL A 202 -2.48 10.67 -10.76
N THR A 203 -2.44 11.83 -10.12
CA THR A 203 -3.46 12.23 -9.13
C THR A 203 -4.82 12.42 -9.80
N VAL A 204 -5.85 11.81 -9.20
CA VAL A 204 -7.25 11.96 -9.59
C VAL A 204 -8.03 12.64 -8.48
N THR A 205 -8.75 13.70 -8.83
CA THR A 205 -9.65 14.46 -7.93
C THR A 205 -11.03 14.57 -8.57
N GLY A 206 -12.06 14.67 -7.79
CA GLY A 206 -13.49 14.67 -8.15
C GLY A 206 -13.83 15.09 -9.60
N GLY A 207 -14.38 14.17 -10.33
CA GLY A 207 -14.81 14.30 -11.72
C GLY A 207 -14.91 12.92 -12.38
N PRO A 208 -15.65 12.77 -13.48
CA PRO A 208 -15.72 11.49 -14.18
C PRO A 208 -14.31 11.06 -14.62
N VAL A 209 -13.93 9.83 -14.27
CA VAL A 209 -12.69 9.21 -14.80
C VAL A 209 -12.85 9.13 -16.31
N SER A 210 -12.04 9.85 -17.06
CA SER A 210 -12.05 9.71 -18.52
C SER A 210 -11.59 8.30 -18.85
N THR A 211 -12.54 7.49 -19.33
CA THR A 211 -12.25 6.17 -19.91
C THR A 211 -11.56 6.41 -21.26
N GLY A 212 -10.24 6.51 -21.24
CA GLY A 212 -9.41 6.51 -22.44
C GLY A 212 -8.93 5.11 -22.76
#